data_b36a94d89557c7e11216074c0d71726d
#
_entry.id   b36a94d89557c7e11216074c0d71726d
#
_cell.length_a   1.000
_cell.length_b   1.000
_cell.length_c   1.000
_cell.angle_alpha   90.00
_cell.angle_beta   90.00
_cell.angle_gamma   90.00
#
_symmetry.space_group_name_H-M   'P 1'
#
loop_
_entity.id
_entity.type
_entity.pdbx_description
1 polymer ?
#
loop_
_entity_poly.entity_id
_entity_poly.type
_entity_poly.pdbx_seq_one_letter_code
_entity_poly.pdbx_strand_id
1 'polypeptide(L)'
;KIFLIFILIIIPNFSFGFEKTTNFDLNKLFEIQKSGKTIVINSWNEYCSTCAAQTKVFDQALKDFKNVEFLFYEQTKNKDIAKTLGINYWTTIVVFKGKTEIAREIGLTNKDQIYDLINKGI
;
A
#
# COMPACT_ATOMS: atom_id res chain seq x y z
N LYS A 1 -15.58 -55.05 10.83
CA LYS A 1 -15.95 -53.86 10.00
C LYS A 1 -15.18 -52.66 10.53
N ILE A 2 -14.19 -52.23 9.73
CA ILE A 2 -13.39 -51.03 10.06
C ILE A 2 -14.15 -49.86 9.46
N PHE A 3 -14.64 -48.95 10.32
CA PHE A 3 -15.20 -47.65 9.90
C PHE A 3 -14.03 -46.68 9.69
N LEU A 4 -13.70 -46.41 8.41
CA LEU A 4 -12.80 -45.36 8.03
C LEU A 4 -13.54 -44.00 8.21
N ILE A 5 -13.24 -43.29 9.27
CA ILE A 5 -13.69 -41.90 9.48
C ILE A 5 -12.82 -41.03 8.60
N PHE A 6 -13.37 -40.53 7.48
CA PHE A 6 -12.78 -39.47 6.70
C PHE A 6 -12.91 -38.16 7.49
N ILE A 7 -11.83 -37.75 8.12
CA ILE A 7 -11.74 -36.40 8.71
C ILE A 7 -11.53 -35.44 7.54
N LEU A 8 -12.60 -34.76 7.16
CA LEU A 8 -12.52 -33.64 6.20
C LEU A 8 -11.80 -32.48 6.89
N ILE A 9 -10.51 -32.33 6.60
CA ILE A 9 -9.73 -31.18 7.07
C ILE A 9 -10.19 -29.99 6.24
N ILE A 10 -11.07 -29.18 6.80
CA ILE A 10 -11.41 -27.87 6.25
C ILE A 10 -10.20 -26.97 6.50
N ILE A 11 -9.37 -26.80 5.50
CA ILE A 11 -8.29 -25.80 5.52
C ILE A 11 -8.98 -24.44 5.35
N PRO A 12 -8.95 -23.56 6.35
CA PRO A 12 -9.46 -22.21 6.15
C PRO A 12 -8.59 -21.54 5.08
N ASN A 13 -9.21 -21.21 3.96
CA ASN A 13 -8.58 -20.34 2.98
C ASN A 13 -8.39 -18.97 3.65
N PHE A 14 -7.22 -18.74 4.24
CA PHE A 14 -6.80 -17.40 4.60
C PHE A 14 -6.54 -16.66 3.29
N SER A 15 -7.56 -15.99 2.80
CA SER A 15 -7.42 -14.94 1.82
C SER A 15 -6.70 -13.79 2.54
N PHE A 16 -5.39 -13.66 2.33
CA PHE A 16 -4.66 -12.45 2.69
C PHE A 16 -5.10 -11.34 1.73
N GLY A 17 -6.32 -10.79 1.97
CA GLY A 17 -6.73 -9.54 1.39
C GLY A 17 -5.92 -8.42 2.03
N PHE A 18 -5.50 -7.44 1.22
CA PHE A 18 -4.90 -6.22 1.71
C PHE A 18 -5.89 -5.51 2.65
N GLU A 19 -5.58 -5.51 3.95
CA GLU A 19 -6.33 -4.70 4.90
C GLU A 19 -5.87 -3.25 4.79
N LYS A 20 -6.80 -2.36 4.45
CA LYS A 20 -6.57 -0.91 4.49
C LYS A 20 -6.42 -0.44 5.93
N THR A 21 -5.23 -0.53 6.43
CA THR A 21 -4.85 0.00 7.74
C THR A 21 -3.71 0.99 7.58
N THR A 22 -3.63 1.96 8.48
CA THR A 22 -2.40 2.73 8.61
C THR A 22 -1.31 1.80 9.13
N ASN A 23 -0.29 1.54 8.32
CA ASN A 23 0.74 0.55 8.62
C ASN A 23 2.11 1.16 8.97
N PHE A 24 2.16 2.47 9.17
CA PHE A 24 3.39 3.17 9.54
C PHE A 24 3.11 4.44 10.37
N ASP A 25 4.13 4.89 11.05
CA ASP A 25 4.22 6.22 11.65
C ASP A 25 5.41 7.00 11.04
N LEU A 26 5.60 8.24 11.45
CA LEU A 26 6.69 9.07 10.93
C LEU A 26 8.08 8.52 11.27
N ASN A 27 8.24 7.89 12.44
CA ASN A 27 9.53 7.28 12.82
C ASN A 27 9.88 6.12 11.90
N LYS A 28 8.93 5.26 11.60
CA LYS A 28 9.11 4.14 10.66
C LYS A 28 9.43 4.66 9.26
N LEU A 29 8.73 5.68 8.80
CA LEU A 29 9.01 6.31 7.50
C LEU A 29 10.45 6.80 7.43
N PHE A 30 10.91 7.55 8.42
CA PHE A 30 12.27 8.10 8.43
C PHE A 30 13.33 7.01 8.48
N GLU A 31 13.09 5.91 9.21
CA GLU A 31 14.00 4.77 9.22
C GLU A 31 14.10 4.09 7.85
N ILE A 32 12.98 3.86 7.20
CA ILE A 32 12.97 3.26 5.85
C ILE A 32 13.64 4.18 4.84
N GLN A 33 13.41 5.50 4.93
CA GLN A 33 14.06 6.48 4.07
C GLN A 33 15.59 6.44 4.20
N LYS A 34 16.12 6.23 5.41
CA LYS A 34 17.58 6.08 5.64
C LYS A 34 18.16 4.85 4.94
N SER A 35 17.38 3.82 4.71
CA SER A 35 17.82 2.60 4.03
C SER A 35 18.04 2.78 2.52
N GLY A 36 17.57 3.89 1.94
CA GLY A 36 17.66 4.18 0.51
C GLY A 36 16.71 3.39 -0.37
N LYS A 37 15.77 2.65 0.21
CA LYS A 37 14.78 1.85 -0.52
C LYS A 37 13.80 2.71 -1.31
N THR A 38 13.19 2.12 -2.31
CA THR A 38 12.01 2.68 -2.97
C THR A 38 10.79 2.52 -2.07
N ILE A 39 10.07 3.61 -1.86
CA ILE A 39 8.90 3.67 -0.98
C ILE A 39 7.72 4.20 -1.78
N VAL A 40 6.59 3.52 -1.71
CA VAL A 40 5.32 3.96 -2.26
C VAL A 40 4.37 4.25 -1.11
N ILE A 41 3.90 5.48 -1.03
CA ILE A 41 2.95 5.91 0.00
C ILE A 41 1.62 6.21 -0.67
N ASN A 42 0.55 5.68 -0.11
CA ASN A 42 -0.82 5.94 -0.56
C ASN A 42 -1.68 6.45 0.59
N SER A 43 -2.34 7.57 0.35
CA SER A 43 -3.36 8.10 1.25
C SER A 43 -4.74 7.58 0.87
N TRP A 44 -5.51 7.17 1.85
CA TRP A 44 -6.84 6.61 1.63
C TRP A 44 -7.87 7.09 2.65
N ASN A 45 -9.13 6.83 2.37
CA ASN A 45 -10.26 7.01 3.28
C ASN A 45 -11.29 5.91 3.06
N GLU A 46 -11.99 5.49 4.09
CA GLU A 46 -12.96 4.39 4.03
C GLU A 46 -14.18 4.69 3.14
N TYR A 47 -14.50 5.96 2.94
CA TYR A 47 -15.63 6.39 2.11
C TYR A 47 -15.24 6.70 0.64
N CYS A 48 -14.04 6.38 0.26
CA CYS A 48 -13.45 6.73 -1.03
C CYS A 48 -13.50 5.56 -2.00
N SER A 49 -14.39 5.60 -3.00
CA SER A 49 -14.51 4.55 -4.02
C SER A 49 -13.27 4.44 -4.91
N THR A 50 -12.64 5.55 -5.24
CA THR A 50 -11.38 5.59 -6.00
C THR A 50 -10.25 4.93 -5.21
N CYS A 51 -10.19 5.12 -3.89
CA CYS A 51 -9.24 4.42 -3.03
C CYS A 51 -9.45 2.90 -3.07
N ALA A 52 -10.70 2.44 -3.12
CA ALA A 52 -11.01 1.01 -3.25
C ALA A 52 -10.49 0.43 -4.58
N ALA A 53 -10.61 1.18 -5.68
CA ALA A 53 -10.05 0.79 -6.97
C ALA A 53 -8.51 0.74 -6.93
N GLN A 54 -7.87 1.71 -6.30
CA GLN A 54 -6.41 1.70 -6.10
C GLN A 54 -5.95 0.50 -5.28
N THR A 55 -6.70 0.11 -4.26
CA THR A 55 -6.36 -1.05 -3.41
C THR A 55 -6.23 -2.32 -4.21
N LYS A 56 -7.09 -2.56 -5.20
CA LYS A 56 -7.00 -3.74 -6.08
C LYS A 56 -5.69 -3.76 -6.86
N VAL A 57 -5.22 -2.60 -7.31
CA VAL A 57 -3.94 -2.49 -8.01
C VAL A 57 -2.78 -2.74 -7.04
N PHE A 58 -2.83 -2.18 -5.83
CA PHE A 58 -1.79 -2.39 -4.82
C PHE A 58 -1.71 -3.83 -4.33
N ASP A 59 -2.83 -4.55 -4.25
CA ASP A 59 -2.81 -5.98 -3.94
C ASP A 59 -1.91 -6.77 -4.90
N GLN A 60 -1.97 -6.44 -6.18
CA GLN A 60 -1.10 -7.04 -7.19
C GLN A 60 0.32 -6.48 -7.14
N ALA A 61 0.47 -5.17 -6.95
CA ALA A 61 1.77 -4.51 -6.89
C ALA A 61 2.65 -5.03 -5.73
N LEU A 62 2.06 -5.34 -4.58
CA LEU A 62 2.76 -5.96 -3.45
C LEU A 62 3.42 -7.28 -3.81
N LYS A 63 2.83 -8.03 -4.74
CA LYS A 63 3.38 -9.30 -5.23
C LYS A 63 4.46 -9.10 -6.29
N ASP A 64 4.29 -8.08 -7.13
CA ASP A 64 5.15 -7.85 -8.29
C ASP A 64 6.40 -7.01 -7.95
N PHE A 65 6.33 -6.14 -6.93
CA PHE A 65 7.42 -5.26 -6.50
C PHE A 65 7.94 -5.64 -5.10
N LYS A 66 8.69 -6.72 -4.99
CA LYS A 66 9.13 -7.28 -3.70
C LYS A 66 10.17 -6.43 -2.98
N ASN A 67 10.90 -5.58 -3.69
CA ASN A 67 11.94 -4.71 -3.12
C ASN A 67 11.45 -3.28 -2.84
N VAL A 68 10.16 -3.04 -2.95
CA VAL A 68 9.51 -1.76 -2.68
C VAL A 68 8.77 -1.83 -1.35
N GLU A 69 8.93 -0.81 -0.52
CA GLU A 69 8.16 -0.63 0.70
C GLU A 69 6.85 0.08 0.39
N PHE A 70 5.73 -0.56 0.66
CA PHE A 70 4.40 0.01 0.49
C PHE A 70 3.86 0.48 1.84
N LEU A 71 3.58 1.76 1.95
CA LEU A 71 3.07 2.41 3.16
C LEU A 71 1.71 3.04 2.89
N PHE A 72 0.76 2.71 3.75
CA PHE A 72 -0.63 3.14 3.60
C PHE A 72 -1.08 3.85 4.87
N TYR A 73 -1.80 4.95 4.73
CA TYR A 73 -2.36 5.63 5.87
C TYR A 73 -3.74 6.24 5.57
N GLU A 74 -4.57 6.28 6.59
CA GLU A 74 -5.87 6.92 6.54
C GLU A 74 -5.68 8.43 6.71
N GLN A 75 -6.07 9.19 5.69
CA GLN A 75 -5.78 10.61 5.55
C GLN A 75 -6.38 11.47 6.68
N THR A 76 -7.60 11.15 7.12
CA THR A 76 -8.32 11.99 8.09
C THR A 76 -7.92 11.74 9.53
N LYS A 77 -7.40 10.55 9.84
CA LYS A 77 -6.98 10.13 11.18
C LYS A 77 -5.48 10.36 11.46
N ASN A 78 -4.67 10.52 10.43
CA ASN A 78 -3.22 10.66 10.53
C ASN A 78 -2.77 12.00 9.92
N LYS A 79 -3.22 13.09 10.53
CA LYS A 79 -2.97 14.46 10.05
C LYS A 79 -1.49 14.85 10.11
N ASP A 80 -0.73 14.27 11.02
CA ASP A 80 0.71 14.46 11.16
C ASP A 80 1.46 13.93 9.93
N ILE A 81 1.10 12.73 9.46
CA ILE A 81 1.66 12.13 8.24
C ILE A 81 1.29 12.98 7.03
N ALA A 82 0.02 13.32 6.88
CA ALA A 82 -0.48 14.14 5.79
C ALA A 82 0.26 15.48 5.69
N LYS A 83 0.43 16.15 6.82
CA LYS A 83 1.12 17.44 6.89
C LYS A 83 2.61 17.32 6.55
N THR A 84 3.29 16.31 7.10
CA THR A 84 4.72 16.10 6.87
C THR A 84 5.01 15.80 5.40
N LEU A 85 4.14 15.03 4.73
CA LEU A 85 4.27 14.70 3.32
C LEU A 85 3.66 15.72 2.36
N GLY A 86 2.97 16.74 2.89
CA GLY A 86 2.26 17.73 2.08
C GLY A 86 1.13 17.13 1.25
N ILE A 87 0.44 16.11 1.78
CA ILE A 87 -0.67 15.43 1.11
C ILE A 87 -1.98 16.01 1.58
N ASN A 88 -2.78 16.55 0.65
CA ASN A 88 -4.04 17.21 0.94
C ASN A 88 -5.27 16.39 0.55
N TYR A 89 -5.10 15.35 -0.27
CA TYR A 89 -6.19 14.57 -0.85
C TYR A 89 -6.00 13.07 -0.64
N TRP A 90 -7.11 12.36 -0.48
CA TRP A 90 -7.15 10.91 -0.62
C TRP A 90 -6.66 10.53 -2.01
N THR A 91 -6.39 9.27 -2.24
CA THR A 91 -5.95 8.78 -3.55
C THR A 91 -4.60 9.31 -4.04
N THR A 92 -3.90 10.04 -3.20
CA THR A 92 -2.53 10.48 -3.51
C THR A 92 -1.57 9.31 -3.40
N ILE A 93 -0.76 9.14 -4.44
CA ILE A 93 0.32 8.16 -4.48
C ILE A 93 1.63 8.95 -4.58
N VAL A 94 2.55 8.72 -3.65
CA VAL A 94 3.86 9.34 -3.64
C VAL A 94 4.92 8.26 -3.71
N VAL A 95 5.90 8.43 -4.59
CA VAL A 95 7.02 7.52 -4.73
C VAL A 95 8.30 8.23 -4.28
N PHE A 96 9.00 7.61 -3.33
CA PHE A 96 10.31 8.05 -2.86
C PHE A 96 11.40 7.06 -3.25
N LYS A 97 12.58 7.58 -3.48
CA LYS A 97 13.83 6.82 -3.43
C LYS A 97 14.63 7.31 -2.23
N GLY A 98 14.65 6.51 -1.16
CA GLY A 98 15.16 6.99 0.12
C GLY A 98 14.42 8.25 0.59
N LYS A 99 15.13 9.35 0.78
CA LYS A 99 14.55 10.63 1.22
C LYS A 99 14.06 11.54 0.08
N THR A 100 14.32 11.15 -1.17
CA THR A 100 14.01 11.98 -2.34
C THR A 100 12.65 11.59 -2.90
N GLU A 101 11.72 12.54 -2.97
CA GLU A 101 10.46 12.35 -3.68
C GLU A 101 10.72 12.32 -5.18
N ILE A 102 10.36 11.22 -5.82
CA ILE A 102 10.57 10.99 -7.26
C ILE A 102 9.35 11.40 -8.08
N ALA A 103 8.16 11.04 -7.59
CA ALA A 103 6.92 11.28 -8.32
C ALA A 103 5.73 11.31 -7.38
N ARG A 104 4.67 11.99 -7.83
CA ARG A 104 3.40 12.12 -7.08
C ARG A 104 2.25 12.23 -8.06
N GLU A 105 1.20 11.46 -7.85
CA GLU A 105 -0.02 11.52 -8.63
C GLU A 105 -1.25 11.34 -7.75
N ILE A 106 -2.37 11.91 -8.18
CA ILE A 106 -3.64 11.85 -7.47
C ILE A 106 -4.67 11.17 -8.35
N GLY A 107 -5.41 10.21 -7.81
CA GLY A 107 -6.58 9.63 -8.45
C GLY A 107 -6.31 8.56 -9.52
N LEU A 108 -5.08 8.10 -9.69
CA LEU A 108 -4.77 7.01 -10.61
C LEU A 108 -5.49 5.73 -10.18
N THR A 109 -6.14 5.06 -11.11
CA THR A 109 -6.80 3.75 -10.90
C THR A 109 -6.36 2.70 -11.93
N ASN A 110 -5.72 3.12 -12.99
CA ASN A 110 -5.21 2.23 -14.03
C ASN A 110 -3.93 1.56 -13.56
N LYS A 111 -3.87 0.23 -13.68
CA LYS A 111 -2.73 -0.58 -13.24
C LYS A 111 -1.43 -0.14 -13.91
N ASP A 112 -1.43 0.03 -15.23
CA ASP A 112 -0.20 0.36 -15.98
C ASP A 112 0.33 1.73 -15.56
N GLN A 113 -0.53 2.73 -15.36
CA GLN A 113 -0.14 4.06 -14.90
C GLN A 113 0.45 4.02 -13.48
N ILE A 114 -0.15 3.25 -12.57
CA ILE A 114 0.38 3.10 -11.20
C ILE A 114 1.72 2.37 -11.23
N TYR A 115 1.86 1.32 -12.04
CA TYR A 115 3.12 0.60 -12.19
C TYR A 115 4.22 1.46 -12.80
N ASP A 116 3.90 2.27 -13.81
CA ASP A 116 4.84 3.23 -14.38
C ASP A 116 5.31 4.26 -13.34
N LEU A 117 4.39 4.72 -12.49
CA LEU A 117 4.72 5.62 -11.40
C LEU A 117 5.70 4.98 -10.40
N ILE A 118 5.43 3.75 -9.99
CA ILE A 118 6.30 2.98 -9.07
C ILE A 118 7.69 2.78 -9.69
N ASN A 119 7.74 2.42 -10.96
CA ASN A 119 8.98 2.17 -11.68
C ASN A 119 9.91 3.41 -11.76
N LYS A 120 9.37 4.62 -11.67
CA LYS A 120 10.19 5.84 -11.61
C LYS A 120 11.12 5.87 -10.38
N GLY A 121 10.78 5.15 -9.32
CA GLY A 121 11.56 5.07 -8.09
C GLY A 121 12.54 3.89 -8.02
N ILE A 122 12.58 3.08 -9.05
CA ILE A 122 13.41 1.87 -9.07
C ILE A 122 14.72 2.09 -9.83
#